data_33191494554a2564f37c640dcc627505
#
_entry.id   33191494554a2564f37c640dcc627505
#
_cell.length_a   1.000
_cell.length_b   1.000
_cell.length_c   1.000
_cell.angle_alpha   90.00
_cell.angle_beta   90.00
_cell.angle_gamma   90.00
#
_symmetry.space_group_name_H-M   'P 1'
#
loop_
_entity.id
_entity.type
_entity.pdbx_description
1 polymer ?
#
loop_
_entity_poly.entity_id
_entity_poly.type
_entity_poly.pdbx_seq_one_letter_code
_entity_poly.pdbx_strand_id
1 'polypeptide(L)'
;MREQYMKSIFMAMAVALVVAGGTSAATKVAFFFDTEDYTCDRSNDAIRDIANILKSEGVKGNFNVAGYLGARLVELGRHDVIEALRHHVLGTQTLYHSRHPDIAEMGDNPSYERAYRDTMSAEARGVGMLEAAFGEGRIVFACPPGNSVSAVAMDVYSDLGIPVNAATGFTGSSARKGPYGDGMLVRDGCEVSGLWYFNQYHPPYYRSFTLESFMPRNGSACPDFRKWFDGMAEYDYVGLYMHPHMALKKKHWDGVNYRYGNNCEWRKWKQVEDRDPADTAVYYERLKAFIRAVKADPRFEITDVAEMISSFKPRRIIASADIPAIRAALMKDFNTIRTPASWCVADAFQAAVRILRGEREYDPSKVKVFGFLERPRGVKSETSVSAADLKAAAGKIDLSTFLPPEINVGGRMIGPADFLFAALEVIETGSTSVKVVPREQLGSFKEVPTIEFMNISNSWVHTKEFKDQYLSERLRLQLWTLRIE
;
A
#
# COMPACT_ATOMS: atom_id res chain seq x y z
N MET A 1 -54.51 28.65 16.13
CA MET A 1 -53.23 28.97 16.83
C MET A 1 -52.37 27.75 17.14
N ARG A 2 -52.87 26.64 17.67
CA ARG A 2 -52.03 25.46 17.97
C ARG A 2 -51.43 24.77 16.72
N GLU A 3 -52.12 24.73 15.61
CA GLU A 3 -51.62 24.08 14.38
C GLU A 3 -50.55 24.88 13.65
N GLN A 4 -50.58 26.20 13.73
CA GLN A 4 -49.49 27.04 13.17
C GLN A 4 -48.22 26.98 14.00
N TYR A 5 -48.34 26.81 15.32
CA TYR A 5 -47.17 26.62 16.18
C TYR A 5 -46.47 25.27 15.96
N MET A 6 -47.24 24.20 15.76
CA MET A 6 -46.67 22.87 15.43
C MET A 6 -45.96 22.85 14.09
N LYS A 7 -46.48 23.49 13.06
CA LYS A 7 -45.83 23.61 11.73
C LYS A 7 -44.54 24.43 11.79
N SER A 8 -44.49 25.47 12.63
CA SER A 8 -43.25 26.27 12.84
C SER A 8 -42.16 25.50 13.61
N ILE A 9 -42.55 24.64 14.54
CA ILE A 9 -41.60 23.80 15.29
C ILE A 9 -41.02 22.67 14.40
N PHE A 10 -41.85 22.06 13.55
CA PHE A 10 -41.38 21.06 12.59
C PHE A 10 -40.53 21.67 11.48
N MET A 11 -40.82 22.88 11.03
CA MET A 11 -39.98 23.58 10.07
C MET A 11 -38.66 24.07 10.66
N ALA A 12 -38.65 24.48 11.95
CA ALA A 12 -37.42 24.82 12.68
C ALA A 12 -36.56 23.59 13.01
N MET A 13 -37.17 22.43 13.32
CA MET A 13 -36.46 21.16 13.47
C MET A 13 -35.92 20.61 12.14
N ALA A 14 -36.63 20.75 11.03
CA ALA A 14 -36.18 20.36 9.72
C ALA A 14 -35.02 21.23 9.21
N VAL A 15 -35.01 22.54 9.54
CA VAL A 15 -33.88 23.44 9.22
C VAL A 15 -32.69 23.23 10.17
N ALA A 16 -32.91 22.83 11.41
CA ALA A 16 -31.85 22.50 12.36
C ALA A 16 -31.18 21.12 12.06
N LEU A 17 -31.92 20.19 11.44
CA LEU A 17 -31.34 18.90 10.98
C LEU A 17 -30.53 19.00 9.67
N VAL A 18 -30.68 20.09 8.92
CA VAL A 18 -29.90 20.35 7.70
C VAL A 18 -28.58 21.10 8.01
N VAL A 19 -28.45 21.68 9.22
CA VAL A 19 -27.22 22.42 9.64
C VAL A 19 -26.33 21.60 10.57
N ALA A 20 -26.76 20.43 11.00
CA ALA A 20 -25.93 19.46 11.73
C ALA A 20 -25.31 18.39 10.81
N GLY A 21 -25.20 18.67 9.51
CA GLY A 21 -24.28 18.00 8.64
C GLY A 21 -22.87 18.42 9.06
N GLY A 22 -22.23 17.62 9.89
CA GLY A 22 -20.80 17.74 10.12
C GLY A 22 -20.15 17.85 8.75
N THR A 23 -19.32 18.85 8.52
CA THR A 23 -18.50 18.96 7.33
C THR A 23 -17.63 17.72 7.32
N SER A 24 -18.04 16.71 6.53
CA SER A 24 -17.14 15.61 6.18
C SER A 24 -15.85 16.27 5.70
N ALA A 25 -14.70 15.82 6.20
CA ALA A 25 -13.43 16.31 5.69
C ALA A 25 -13.43 16.12 4.16
N ALA A 26 -12.85 17.05 3.44
CA ALA A 26 -12.78 16.94 2.00
C ALA A 26 -12.00 15.67 1.60
N THR A 27 -12.49 14.98 0.57
CA THR A 27 -11.80 13.83 -0.03
C THR A 27 -10.44 14.26 -0.58
N LYS A 28 -9.38 13.61 -0.14
CA LYS A 28 -8.02 13.88 -0.62
C LYS A 28 -7.79 13.16 -1.96
N VAL A 29 -7.43 13.93 -2.98
CA VAL A 29 -7.27 13.44 -4.36
C VAL A 29 -5.80 13.52 -4.77
N ALA A 30 -5.19 12.37 -5.05
CA ALA A 30 -3.81 12.28 -5.52
C ALA A 30 -3.77 11.80 -6.98
N PHE A 31 -2.93 12.46 -7.81
CA PHE A 31 -2.71 12.09 -9.21
C PHE A 31 -1.46 11.22 -9.34
N PHE A 32 -1.61 10.02 -9.91
CA PHE A 32 -0.53 9.08 -10.16
C PHE A 32 -0.27 8.91 -11.66
N PHE A 33 0.99 8.83 -12.03
CA PHE A 33 1.43 8.73 -13.42
C PHE A 33 2.40 7.57 -13.58
N ASP A 34 1.92 6.49 -14.23
CA ASP A 34 2.70 5.30 -14.56
C ASP A 34 3.65 5.62 -15.72
N THR A 35 4.88 5.98 -15.34
CA THR A 35 5.87 6.59 -16.22
C THR A 35 6.90 5.54 -16.62
N GLU A 36 6.59 4.77 -17.66
CA GLU A 36 7.19 3.46 -17.85
C GLU A 36 7.71 3.17 -19.27
N ASP A 37 7.20 3.87 -20.32
CA ASP A 37 7.56 3.56 -21.70
C ASP A 37 8.98 4.02 -22.05
N TYR A 38 9.92 3.12 -21.89
CA TYR A 38 11.32 3.29 -22.31
C TYR A 38 11.62 2.77 -23.71
N THR A 39 10.63 2.30 -24.46
CA THR A 39 10.79 1.75 -25.81
C THR A 39 10.65 2.81 -26.89
N CYS A 40 10.09 3.96 -26.55
CA CYS A 40 9.84 5.05 -27.49
C CYS A 40 10.27 6.41 -26.93
N ASP A 41 11.33 7.00 -27.52
CA ASP A 41 11.86 8.28 -27.05
C ASP A 41 10.83 9.43 -27.14
N ARG A 42 9.87 9.34 -28.08
CA ARG A 42 8.77 10.31 -28.21
C ARG A 42 7.81 10.27 -27.02
N SER A 43 7.64 9.13 -26.36
CA SER A 43 6.80 9.04 -25.15
C SER A 43 7.30 9.96 -24.03
N ASN A 44 8.60 10.31 -24.05
CA ASN A 44 9.18 11.26 -23.10
C ASN A 44 8.62 12.68 -23.22
N ASP A 45 8.13 13.08 -24.42
CA ASP A 45 7.49 14.38 -24.59
C ASP A 45 6.16 14.44 -23.81
N ALA A 46 5.37 13.35 -23.81
CA ALA A 46 4.14 13.29 -23.02
C ALA A 46 4.41 13.39 -21.51
N ILE A 47 5.48 12.77 -21.03
CA ILE A 47 5.89 12.87 -19.63
C ILE A 47 6.17 14.33 -19.27
N ARG A 48 7.03 15.01 -20.05
CA ARG A 48 7.34 16.43 -19.87
C ARG A 48 6.09 17.31 -19.90
N ASP A 49 5.24 17.11 -20.90
CA ASP A 49 4.09 17.97 -21.15
C ASP A 49 3.05 17.81 -20.03
N ILE A 50 2.78 16.60 -19.58
CA ILE A 50 1.88 16.34 -18.44
C ILE A 50 2.47 16.92 -17.15
N ALA A 51 3.76 16.71 -16.87
CA ALA A 51 4.40 17.29 -15.70
C ALA A 51 4.29 18.84 -15.72
N ASN A 52 4.54 19.46 -16.86
CA ASN A 52 4.38 20.92 -17.00
C ASN A 52 2.93 21.40 -16.88
N ILE A 53 1.96 20.60 -17.35
CA ILE A 53 0.53 20.89 -17.14
C ILE A 53 0.22 20.94 -15.64
N LEU A 54 0.58 19.91 -14.90
CA LEU A 54 0.36 19.86 -13.45
C LEU A 54 1.02 21.04 -12.74
N LYS A 55 2.28 21.33 -13.08
CA LYS A 55 3.01 22.48 -12.55
C LYS A 55 2.27 23.79 -12.84
N SER A 56 1.79 23.99 -14.07
CA SER A 56 1.08 25.22 -14.46
C SER A 56 -0.27 25.37 -13.75
N GLU A 57 -0.91 24.26 -13.38
CA GLU A 57 -2.13 24.26 -12.58
C GLU A 57 -1.86 24.30 -11.06
N GLY A 58 -0.58 24.40 -10.63
CA GLY A 58 -0.20 24.43 -9.21
C GLY A 58 -0.47 23.12 -8.47
N VAL A 59 -0.34 22.00 -9.15
CA VAL A 59 -0.56 20.66 -8.63
C VAL A 59 0.73 19.85 -8.67
N LYS A 60 1.03 19.13 -7.59
CA LYS A 60 2.04 18.08 -7.62
C LYS A 60 1.41 16.75 -8.00
N GLY A 61 1.99 16.06 -8.98
CA GLY A 61 1.66 14.68 -9.31
C GLY A 61 2.65 13.72 -8.66
N ASN A 62 2.26 12.45 -8.58
CA ASN A 62 3.11 11.36 -8.15
C ASN A 62 3.51 10.57 -9.40
N PHE A 63 4.78 10.62 -9.78
CA PHE A 63 5.31 9.94 -10.98
C PHE A 63 6.12 8.72 -10.56
N ASN A 64 5.59 7.53 -10.82
CA ASN A 64 6.29 6.28 -10.66
C ASN A 64 7.04 5.95 -11.95
N VAL A 65 8.34 6.06 -11.89
CA VAL A 65 9.22 5.97 -13.07
C VAL A 65 9.91 4.61 -13.08
N ALA A 66 9.89 3.91 -14.22
CA ALA A 66 10.70 2.70 -14.38
C ALA A 66 12.20 3.04 -14.31
N GLY A 67 12.98 2.26 -13.55
CA GLY A 67 14.41 2.54 -13.35
C GLY A 67 15.18 2.69 -14.67
N TYR A 68 14.91 1.80 -15.62
CA TYR A 68 15.54 1.86 -16.92
C TYR A 68 15.14 3.09 -17.74
N LEU A 69 13.91 3.61 -17.58
CA LEU A 69 13.51 4.87 -18.20
C LEU A 69 14.33 6.03 -17.65
N GLY A 70 14.55 6.07 -16.32
CA GLY A 70 15.43 7.08 -15.72
C GLY A 70 16.83 7.09 -16.33
N ALA A 71 17.44 5.91 -16.50
CA ALA A 71 18.73 5.79 -17.19
C ALA A 71 18.67 6.25 -18.66
N ARG A 72 17.60 5.90 -19.39
CA ARG A 72 17.39 6.34 -20.77
C ARG A 72 17.26 7.86 -20.89
N LEU A 73 16.58 8.51 -19.98
CA LEU A 73 16.47 9.99 -19.98
C LEU A 73 17.84 10.65 -19.86
N VAL A 74 18.72 10.10 -19.02
CA VAL A 74 20.11 10.60 -18.89
C VAL A 74 20.90 10.32 -20.15
N GLU A 75 20.85 9.10 -20.71
CA GLU A 75 21.54 8.69 -21.93
C GLU A 75 21.15 9.55 -23.13
N LEU A 76 19.86 9.88 -23.25
CA LEU A 76 19.32 10.71 -24.34
C LEU A 76 19.48 12.20 -24.12
N GLY A 77 20.05 12.64 -22.98
CA GLY A 77 20.19 14.05 -22.63
C GLY A 77 18.84 14.76 -22.44
N ARG A 78 17.77 14.06 -22.06
CA ARG A 78 16.43 14.61 -21.86
C ARG A 78 16.33 15.37 -20.54
N HIS A 79 17.20 16.37 -20.37
CA HIS A 79 17.19 17.23 -19.19
C HIS A 79 15.87 17.98 -19.02
N ASP A 80 15.18 18.29 -20.11
CA ASP A 80 13.87 18.93 -20.13
C ASP A 80 12.81 18.07 -19.39
N VAL A 81 12.83 16.76 -19.59
CA VAL A 81 11.94 15.81 -18.90
C VAL A 81 12.33 15.65 -17.43
N ILE A 82 13.63 15.49 -17.17
CA ILE A 82 14.18 15.34 -15.82
C ILE A 82 13.80 16.54 -14.96
N GLU A 83 14.00 17.77 -15.46
CA GLU A 83 13.67 18.99 -14.74
C GLU A 83 12.16 19.17 -14.54
N ALA A 84 11.34 18.79 -15.53
CA ALA A 84 9.88 18.79 -15.37
C ALA A 84 9.44 17.87 -14.22
N LEU A 85 9.97 16.64 -14.17
CA LEU A 85 9.64 15.65 -13.16
C LEU A 85 10.12 16.04 -11.75
N ARG A 86 11.24 16.75 -11.61
CA ARG A 86 11.78 17.20 -10.31
C ARG A 86 10.84 18.10 -9.49
N HIS A 87 9.85 18.70 -10.12
CA HIS A 87 8.81 19.49 -9.42
C HIS A 87 7.74 18.62 -8.72
N HIS A 88 7.75 17.32 -8.98
CA HIS A 88 6.74 16.37 -8.55
C HIS A 88 7.29 15.38 -7.53
N VAL A 89 6.41 14.57 -6.96
CA VAL A 89 6.79 13.43 -6.10
C VAL A 89 7.18 12.27 -7.00
N LEU A 90 8.32 11.65 -6.72
CA LEU A 90 8.88 10.59 -7.54
C LEU A 90 8.83 9.24 -6.83
N GLY A 91 8.45 8.23 -7.58
CA GLY A 91 8.44 6.83 -7.17
C GLY A 91 9.14 5.94 -8.18
N THR A 92 9.32 4.67 -7.81
CA THR A 92 9.81 3.62 -8.71
C THR A 92 8.66 2.76 -9.23
N GLN A 93 8.74 2.39 -10.50
CA GLN A 93 7.88 1.38 -11.12
C GLN A 93 8.69 0.14 -11.49
N THR A 94 9.50 -0.33 -10.56
CA THR A 94 10.51 -1.38 -10.68
C THR A 94 11.62 -1.06 -11.69
N LEU A 95 12.64 -1.92 -11.76
CA LEU A 95 13.78 -1.72 -12.64
C LEU A 95 13.36 -1.64 -14.12
N TYR A 96 12.54 -2.59 -14.58
CA TYR A 96 12.19 -2.76 -16.01
C TYR A 96 10.68 -2.82 -16.27
N HIS A 97 9.83 -2.52 -15.31
CA HIS A 97 8.37 -2.67 -15.42
C HIS A 97 7.98 -4.11 -15.79
N SER A 98 7.51 -4.35 -17.00
CA SER A 98 6.93 -5.63 -17.44
C SER A 98 7.94 -6.69 -17.89
N ARG A 99 9.25 -6.45 -17.76
CA ARG A 99 10.25 -7.45 -18.13
C ARG A 99 10.37 -8.53 -17.06
N HIS A 100 10.39 -9.79 -17.52
CA HIS A 100 10.48 -10.96 -16.65
C HIS A 100 11.93 -11.34 -16.27
N PRO A 101 12.19 -11.86 -15.05
CA PRO A 101 11.18 -11.98 -13.99
C PRO A 101 10.79 -10.60 -13.44
N ASP A 102 9.51 -10.41 -13.22
CA ASP A 102 9.02 -9.22 -12.52
C ASP A 102 9.07 -9.40 -11.00
N ILE A 103 8.61 -8.38 -10.27
CA ILE A 103 8.71 -8.35 -8.82
C ILE A 103 7.86 -9.43 -8.13
N ALA A 104 6.73 -9.85 -8.72
CA ALA A 104 5.92 -10.94 -8.20
C ALA A 104 6.60 -12.29 -8.46
N GLU A 105 7.10 -12.51 -9.67
CA GLU A 105 7.81 -13.72 -10.03
C GLU A 105 9.08 -13.94 -9.20
N MET A 106 9.85 -12.87 -8.94
CA MET A 106 11.01 -12.91 -8.02
C MET A 106 10.56 -13.23 -6.59
N GLY A 107 9.44 -12.67 -6.15
CA GLY A 107 8.85 -12.90 -4.84
C GLY A 107 8.25 -14.28 -4.66
N ASP A 108 7.82 -14.94 -5.74
CA ASP A 108 7.19 -16.28 -5.71
C ASP A 108 8.21 -17.43 -5.66
N ASN A 109 9.07 -17.43 -4.67
CA ASN A 109 10.16 -18.40 -4.49
C ASN A 109 10.02 -19.11 -3.13
N PRO A 110 10.23 -20.43 -3.01
CA PRO A 110 10.16 -21.13 -1.73
C PRO A 110 11.13 -20.59 -0.67
N SER A 111 12.32 -20.13 -1.07
CA SER A 111 13.26 -19.47 -0.17
C SER A 111 12.97 -17.96 -0.11
N TYR A 112 12.62 -17.46 1.08
CA TYR A 112 12.50 -16.04 1.34
C TYR A 112 13.81 -15.28 1.08
N GLU A 113 14.94 -15.80 1.55
CA GLU A 113 16.26 -15.18 1.39
C GLU A 113 16.64 -15.01 -0.08
N ARG A 114 16.34 -16.01 -0.91
CA ARG A 114 16.56 -15.93 -2.35
C ARG A 114 15.65 -14.89 -2.99
N ALA A 115 14.34 -14.94 -2.69
CA ALA A 115 13.38 -13.95 -3.17
C ALA A 115 13.81 -12.53 -2.78
N TYR A 116 14.22 -12.31 -1.53
CA TYR A 116 14.70 -11.03 -1.03
C TYR A 116 15.95 -10.55 -1.78
N ARG A 117 16.96 -11.40 -1.91
CA ARG A 117 18.22 -11.05 -2.59
C ARG A 117 17.99 -10.70 -4.07
N ASP A 118 17.20 -11.51 -4.78
CA ASP A 118 16.93 -11.31 -6.20
C ASP A 118 16.12 -10.02 -6.41
N THR A 119 15.09 -9.77 -5.60
CA THR A 119 14.31 -8.53 -5.60
C THR A 119 15.16 -7.32 -5.21
N MET A 120 15.97 -7.41 -4.14
CA MET A 120 16.86 -6.34 -3.70
C MET A 120 17.87 -5.98 -4.79
N SER A 121 18.47 -6.97 -5.45
CA SER A 121 19.43 -6.73 -6.53
C SER A 121 18.79 -5.97 -7.72
N ALA A 122 17.55 -6.29 -8.06
CA ALA A 122 16.83 -5.62 -9.14
C ALA A 122 16.42 -4.20 -8.73
N GLU A 123 15.76 -4.08 -7.59
CA GLU A 123 15.17 -2.80 -7.16
C GLU A 123 16.22 -1.78 -6.73
N ALA A 124 17.28 -2.18 -6.02
CA ALA A 124 18.40 -1.28 -5.70
C ALA A 124 19.05 -0.72 -6.98
N ARG A 125 19.17 -1.54 -8.04
CA ARG A 125 19.67 -1.06 -9.33
C ARG A 125 18.69 -0.08 -9.97
N GLY A 126 17.38 -0.37 -9.94
CA GLY A 126 16.35 0.52 -10.49
C GLY A 126 16.33 1.86 -9.77
N VAL A 127 16.32 1.85 -8.44
CA VAL A 127 16.37 3.06 -7.60
C VAL A 127 17.66 3.84 -7.86
N GLY A 128 18.82 3.19 -7.92
CA GLY A 128 20.09 3.85 -8.22
C GLY A 128 20.11 4.54 -9.60
N MET A 129 19.44 3.96 -10.63
CA MET A 129 19.26 4.62 -11.92
C MET A 129 18.37 5.88 -11.82
N LEU A 130 17.33 5.83 -11.01
CA LEU A 130 16.45 6.97 -10.78
C LEU A 130 17.16 8.06 -9.99
N GLU A 131 17.90 7.72 -8.96
CA GLU A 131 18.67 8.67 -8.17
C GLU A 131 19.79 9.35 -8.97
N ALA A 132 20.42 8.62 -9.90
CA ALA A 132 21.35 9.21 -10.84
C ALA A 132 20.71 10.26 -11.76
N ALA A 133 19.44 10.09 -12.12
CA ALA A 133 18.69 11.05 -12.94
C ALA A 133 18.12 12.23 -12.13
N PHE A 134 17.56 11.95 -10.96
CA PHE A 134 16.73 12.90 -10.23
C PHE A 134 17.38 13.45 -8.95
N GLY A 135 18.39 12.80 -8.42
CA GLY A 135 19.05 13.09 -7.15
C GLY A 135 18.76 12.04 -6.07
N GLU A 136 19.70 11.88 -5.15
CA GLU A 136 19.61 10.95 -4.02
C GLU A 136 18.42 11.27 -3.10
N GLY A 137 17.75 10.24 -2.58
CA GLY A 137 16.62 10.36 -1.65
C GLY A 137 15.35 10.94 -2.26
N ARG A 138 15.26 11.02 -3.59
CA ARG A 138 14.08 11.57 -4.28
C ARG A 138 12.97 10.55 -4.51
N ILE A 139 13.29 9.27 -4.39
CA ILE A 139 12.33 8.19 -4.66
C ILE A 139 11.67 7.80 -3.34
N VAL A 140 10.40 8.16 -3.18
CA VAL A 140 9.69 8.05 -1.89
C VAL A 140 8.51 7.06 -1.91
N PHE A 141 8.18 6.50 -3.06
CA PHE A 141 7.18 5.45 -3.16
C PHE A 141 7.51 4.45 -4.27
N ALA A 142 6.89 3.28 -4.20
CA ALA A 142 6.93 2.25 -5.23
C ALA A 142 5.53 1.95 -5.73
N CYS A 143 5.38 1.70 -7.03
CA CYS A 143 4.12 1.26 -7.64
C CYS A 143 4.45 0.13 -8.62
N PRO A 144 4.41 -1.13 -8.20
CA PRO A 144 4.74 -2.26 -9.07
C PRO A 144 3.78 -2.41 -10.24
N PRO A 145 4.27 -2.88 -11.41
CA PRO A 145 3.45 -3.05 -12.60
C PRO A 145 2.34 -4.06 -12.39
N GLY A 146 1.17 -3.79 -12.97
CA GLY A 146 0.06 -4.75 -13.01
C GLY A 146 -0.42 -5.22 -11.64
N ASN A 147 -0.20 -4.44 -10.56
CA ASN A 147 -0.46 -4.84 -9.18
C ASN A 147 0.32 -6.09 -8.72
N SER A 148 1.53 -6.26 -9.22
CA SER A 148 2.45 -7.31 -8.80
C SER A 148 2.86 -7.09 -7.34
N VAL A 149 2.10 -7.63 -6.41
CA VAL A 149 2.33 -7.46 -4.97
C VAL A 149 3.19 -8.59 -4.43
N SER A 150 4.19 -8.23 -3.63
CA SER A 150 5.06 -9.20 -2.96
C SER A 150 5.40 -8.68 -1.56
N ALA A 151 5.18 -9.50 -0.53
CA ALA A 151 5.62 -9.18 0.83
C ALA A 151 7.14 -8.95 0.90
N VAL A 152 7.88 -9.71 0.09
CA VAL A 152 9.34 -9.58 -0.03
C VAL A 152 9.72 -8.20 -0.61
N ALA A 153 8.98 -7.75 -1.63
CA ALA A 153 9.23 -6.44 -2.23
C ALA A 153 8.99 -5.30 -1.24
N MET A 154 7.99 -5.42 -0.35
CA MET A 154 7.75 -4.45 0.70
C MET A 154 8.90 -4.34 1.68
N ASP A 155 9.52 -5.48 2.04
CA ASP A 155 10.70 -5.49 2.88
C ASP A 155 11.89 -4.86 2.18
N VAL A 156 12.09 -5.17 0.90
CA VAL A 156 13.15 -4.58 0.05
C VAL A 156 12.97 -3.06 -0.06
N TYR A 157 11.77 -2.58 -0.38
CA TYR A 157 11.54 -1.13 -0.48
C TYR A 157 11.75 -0.42 0.85
N SER A 158 11.34 -1.04 1.96
CA SER A 158 11.63 -0.51 3.29
C SER A 158 13.13 -0.35 3.52
N ASP A 159 13.92 -1.37 3.17
CA ASP A 159 15.37 -1.37 3.37
C ASP A 159 16.10 -0.44 2.37
N LEU A 160 15.47 -0.10 1.24
CA LEU A 160 15.90 0.94 0.31
C LEU A 160 15.44 2.35 0.70
N GLY A 161 14.78 2.50 1.84
CA GLY A 161 14.30 3.81 2.30
C GLY A 161 13.02 4.29 1.62
N ILE A 162 12.26 3.41 0.98
CA ILE A 162 11.02 3.74 0.27
C ILE A 162 9.83 3.30 1.14
N PRO A 163 9.15 4.25 1.83
CA PRO A 163 8.15 3.90 2.84
C PRO A 163 6.80 3.48 2.28
N VAL A 164 6.50 3.75 1.01
CA VAL A 164 5.16 3.54 0.44
C VAL A 164 5.22 2.57 -0.72
N ASN A 165 4.34 1.58 -0.68
CA ASN A 165 3.99 0.78 -1.84
C ASN A 165 2.55 1.12 -2.24
N ALA A 166 2.39 1.94 -3.27
CA ALA A 166 1.11 2.30 -3.84
C ALA A 166 0.70 1.23 -4.85
N ALA A 167 -0.17 0.31 -4.44
CA ALA A 167 -0.87 -0.52 -5.40
C ALA A 167 -2.04 0.29 -5.93
N THR A 168 -1.87 0.94 -7.08
CA THR A 168 -2.97 1.58 -7.78
C THR A 168 -3.83 0.48 -8.36
N GLY A 169 -4.93 0.16 -7.68
CA GLY A 169 -5.76 -0.98 -8.00
C GLY A 169 -6.43 -0.86 -9.37
N PHE A 170 -6.58 -1.98 -10.03
CA PHE A 170 -7.41 -2.06 -11.22
C PHE A 170 -8.88 -1.88 -10.86
N THR A 171 -9.45 -0.77 -11.20
CA THR A 171 -10.90 -0.54 -11.23
C THR A 171 -11.56 -1.18 -12.47
N GLY A 172 -11.05 -2.30 -12.91
CA GLY A 172 -11.74 -3.11 -13.91
C GLY A 172 -12.97 -3.78 -13.28
N SER A 173 -14.09 -3.73 -13.96
CA SER A 173 -15.43 -4.22 -13.62
C SER A 173 -15.56 -5.67 -13.14
N SER A 174 -14.52 -6.34 -12.85
CA SER A 174 -14.50 -7.67 -12.25
C SER A 174 -13.57 -7.65 -11.04
N ALA A 175 -14.16 -7.52 -9.89
CA ALA A 175 -13.80 -8.08 -8.59
C ALA A 175 -12.41 -8.76 -8.44
N ARG A 176 -11.33 -8.17 -8.96
CA ARG A 176 -9.97 -8.58 -8.63
C ARG A 176 -9.59 -7.87 -7.33
N LYS A 177 -10.12 -8.39 -6.27
CA LYS A 177 -9.85 -7.96 -4.92
C LYS A 177 -8.61 -8.70 -4.46
N GLY A 178 -7.44 -8.15 -4.69
CA GLY A 178 -6.25 -8.59 -3.97
C GLY A 178 -6.40 -8.25 -2.47
N PRO A 179 -5.62 -8.85 -1.59
CA PRO A 179 -5.67 -8.55 -0.15
C PRO A 179 -5.36 -7.09 0.12
N TYR A 180 -4.67 -6.47 -0.81
CA TYR A 180 -4.28 -5.08 -0.82
C TYR A 180 -4.79 -4.36 -2.07
N GLY A 181 -5.80 -4.93 -2.76
CA GLY A 181 -6.39 -4.35 -3.96
C GLY A 181 -6.88 -2.95 -3.71
N ASP A 182 -6.89 -2.04 -4.65
CA ASP A 182 -7.21 -0.63 -4.51
C ASP A 182 -6.73 -0.04 -3.16
N GLY A 183 -5.45 -0.19 -2.84
CA GLY A 183 -4.94 0.23 -1.55
C GLY A 183 -3.51 0.75 -1.61
N MET A 184 -3.12 1.37 -0.53
CA MET A 184 -1.77 1.84 -0.32
C MET A 184 -1.23 1.21 0.95
N LEU A 185 -0.07 0.56 0.84
CA LEU A 185 0.67 0.09 1.99
C LEU A 185 1.76 1.10 2.31
N VAL A 186 1.70 1.64 3.50
CA VAL A 186 2.68 2.60 3.98
C VAL A 186 3.46 1.96 5.11
N ARG A 187 4.76 1.90 4.98
CA ARG A 187 5.64 1.60 6.09
C ARG A 187 6.01 2.87 6.83
N ASP A 188 5.78 2.83 8.11
CA ASP A 188 5.99 3.93 9.04
C ASP A 188 7.49 4.12 9.28
N GLY A 189 8.09 5.01 8.53
CA GLY A 189 9.53 5.25 8.53
C GLY A 189 10.35 4.13 7.90
N CYS A 190 11.47 4.45 7.29
CA CYS A 190 12.35 3.47 6.63
C CYS A 190 12.99 2.47 7.60
N GLU A 191 13.11 2.84 8.85
CA GLU A 191 13.75 2.04 9.89
C GLU A 191 12.75 1.28 10.76
N VAL A 192 11.43 1.55 10.61
CA VAL A 192 10.44 1.14 11.59
C VAL A 192 9.22 0.59 10.90
N SER A 193 8.77 -0.53 11.32
CA SER A 193 7.72 -1.29 10.67
C SER A 193 6.37 -1.21 11.34
N GLY A 194 5.43 -1.16 10.55
CA GLY A 194 4.01 -1.36 10.67
C GLY A 194 3.45 -1.04 9.31
N LEU A 195 2.78 -1.99 8.69
CA LEU A 195 2.09 -1.75 7.44
C LEU A 195 0.79 -1.02 7.74
N TRP A 196 0.67 0.21 7.26
CA TRP A 196 -0.61 0.91 7.22
C TRP A 196 -1.34 0.50 5.96
N TYR A 197 -2.59 0.13 6.13
CA TYR A 197 -3.38 -0.35 5.02
C TYR A 197 -4.57 0.58 4.77
N PHE A 198 -4.56 1.22 3.61
CA PHE A 198 -5.66 2.04 3.11
C PHE A 198 -6.38 1.28 2.01
N ASN A 199 -7.67 1.11 2.14
CA ASN A 199 -8.49 0.47 1.12
C ASN A 199 -9.94 0.97 1.15
N GLN A 200 -10.78 0.39 0.29
CA GLN A 200 -12.19 0.74 0.20
C GLN A 200 -13.10 0.07 1.25
N TYR A 201 -12.55 -0.74 2.18
CA TYR A 201 -13.36 -1.57 3.08
C TYR A 201 -13.38 -1.09 4.52
N HIS A 202 -12.47 -0.19 4.89
CA HIS A 202 -12.39 0.37 6.25
C HIS A 202 -11.84 1.80 6.21
N PRO A 203 -12.17 2.65 7.18
CA PRO A 203 -11.59 3.98 7.28
C PRO A 203 -10.08 3.94 7.57
N PRO A 204 -9.29 4.87 7.06
CA PRO A 204 -9.69 5.82 6.02
C PRO A 204 -9.89 5.11 4.67
N TYR A 205 -11.04 5.36 4.03
CA TYR A 205 -11.40 4.70 2.78
C TYR A 205 -10.58 5.25 1.62
N TYR A 206 -9.94 4.36 0.88
CA TYR A 206 -9.18 4.70 -0.33
C TYR A 206 -9.76 4.02 -1.56
N ARG A 207 -9.81 4.75 -2.67
CA ARG A 207 -10.19 4.20 -3.98
C ARG A 207 -9.32 4.78 -5.08
N SER A 208 -8.95 3.96 -6.06
CA SER A 208 -8.31 4.44 -7.29
C SER A 208 -9.25 4.41 -8.49
N PHE A 209 -9.06 5.38 -9.39
CA PHE A 209 -9.80 5.51 -10.63
C PHE A 209 -8.84 5.74 -11.79
N THR A 210 -9.14 5.10 -12.92
CA THR A 210 -8.37 5.31 -14.16
C THR A 210 -8.73 6.63 -14.80
N LEU A 211 -7.85 7.60 -14.74
CA LEU A 211 -8.05 8.92 -15.35
C LEU A 211 -8.20 8.82 -16.88
N GLU A 212 -7.59 7.82 -17.50
CA GLU A 212 -7.73 7.52 -18.94
C GLU A 212 -9.18 7.24 -19.36
N SER A 213 -10.03 6.81 -18.44
CA SER A 213 -11.46 6.62 -18.74
C SER A 213 -12.17 7.91 -19.13
N PHE A 214 -11.60 9.07 -18.77
CA PHE A 214 -12.13 10.40 -19.06
C PHE A 214 -11.48 11.06 -20.27
N MET A 215 -10.46 10.41 -20.84
CA MET A 215 -9.68 10.94 -21.95
C MET A 215 -10.23 10.47 -23.30
N PRO A 216 -9.90 11.17 -24.40
CA PRO A 216 -10.40 10.78 -25.71
C PRO A 216 -9.88 9.39 -26.10
N ARG A 217 -10.78 8.58 -26.68
CA ARG A 217 -10.46 7.26 -27.22
C ARG A 217 -10.76 7.26 -28.71
N ASN A 218 -9.73 7.41 -29.55
CA ASN A 218 -9.79 7.20 -31.02
C ASN A 218 -11.06 7.75 -31.67
N GLY A 219 -11.29 9.07 -31.57
CA GLY A 219 -12.45 9.74 -32.18
C GLY A 219 -13.79 9.59 -31.45
N SER A 220 -13.82 8.92 -30.30
CA SER A 220 -15.02 8.82 -29.47
C SER A 220 -15.25 10.12 -28.69
N ALA A 221 -16.53 10.47 -28.44
CA ALA A 221 -16.87 11.56 -27.55
C ALA A 221 -16.33 11.29 -26.13
N CYS A 222 -15.72 12.29 -25.53
CA CYS A 222 -15.22 12.18 -24.18
C CYS A 222 -16.38 12.13 -23.18
N PRO A 223 -16.36 11.20 -22.21
CA PRO A 223 -17.38 11.17 -21.17
C PRO A 223 -17.32 12.44 -20.30
N ASP A 224 -18.47 12.82 -19.73
CA ASP A 224 -18.49 13.87 -18.72
C ASP A 224 -17.92 13.34 -17.40
N PHE A 225 -16.74 13.82 -17.03
CA PHE A 225 -16.04 13.37 -15.84
C PHE A 225 -16.70 13.81 -14.53
N ARG A 226 -17.56 14.84 -14.54
CA ARG A 226 -18.26 15.31 -13.34
C ARG A 226 -19.21 14.26 -12.76
N LYS A 227 -19.70 13.34 -13.60
CA LYS A 227 -20.55 12.22 -13.16
C LYS A 227 -19.85 11.27 -12.18
N TRP A 228 -18.51 11.32 -12.11
CA TRP A 228 -17.72 10.47 -11.22
C TRP A 228 -17.44 11.13 -9.86
N PHE A 229 -17.62 12.44 -9.75
CA PHE A 229 -17.30 13.19 -8.55
C PHE A 229 -18.13 12.75 -7.34
N ASP A 230 -19.39 12.38 -7.53
CA ASP A 230 -20.21 11.85 -6.44
C ASP A 230 -19.62 10.54 -5.90
N GLY A 231 -19.26 9.62 -6.79
CA GLY A 231 -18.60 8.36 -6.40
C GLY A 231 -17.19 8.54 -5.83
N MET A 232 -16.47 9.60 -6.22
CA MET A 232 -15.17 9.93 -5.62
C MET A 232 -15.34 10.48 -4.20
N ALA A 233 -16.35 11.30 -3.96
CA ALA A 233 -16.61 11.93 -2.67
C ALA A 233 -17.10 10.96 -1.58
N GLU A 234 -17.30 9.69 -1.90
CA GLU A 234 -17.60 8.63 -0.92
C GLU A 234 -16.38 8.13 -0.16
N TYR A 235 -15.15 8.54 -0.56
CA TYR A 235 -13.89 8.06 -0.01
C TYR A 235 -13.12 9.18 0.68
N ASP A 236 -12.30 8.82 1.67
CA ASP A 236 -11.39 9.76 2.34
C ASP A 236 -10.21 10.12 1.43
N TYR A 237 -9.74 9.14 0.64
CA TYR A 237 -8.65 9.28 -0.32
C TYR A 237 -9.01 8.69 -1.67
N VAL A 238 -8.66 9.41 -2.73
CA VAL A 238 -8.82 8.98 -4.12
C VAL A 238 -7.50 9.08 -4.87
N GLY A 239 -7.07 7.95 -5.44
CA GLY A 239 -5.95 7.90 -6.38
C GLY A 239 -6.45 7.95 -7.83
N LEU A 240 -6.01 8.93 -8.59
CA LEU A 240 -6.30 9.06 -10.02
C LEU A 240 -5.06 8.70 -10.82
N TYR A 241 -5.05 7.55 -11.49
CA TYR A 241 -3.87 7.10 -12.21
C TYR A 241 -4.03 7.13 -13.73
N MET A 242 -2.93 7.36 -14.43
CA MET A 242 -2.83 7.31 -15.88
C MET A 242 -1.39 7.07 -16.35
N HIS A 243 -1.27 6.65 -17.60
CA HIS A 243 0.01 6.41 -18.27
C HIS A 243 0.32 7.58 -19.22
N PRO A 244 1.37 8.38 -18.98
CA PRO A 244 1.69 9.55 -19.82
C PRO A 244 1.80 9.24 -21.30
N HIS A 245 2.40 8.10 -21.66
CA HIS A 245 2.55 7.71 -23.06
C HIS A 245 1.21 7.60 -23.81
N MET A 246 0.11 7.30 -23.10
CA MET A 246 -1.23 7.21 -23.70
C MET A 246 -1.75 8.56 -24.23
N ALA A 247 -1.16 9.68 -23.86
CA ALA A 247 -1.46 10.97 -24.51
C ALA A 247 -0.98 11.02 -25.98
N LEU A 248 0.09 10.29 -26.31
CA LEU A 248 0.68 10.24 -27.65
C LEU A 248 0.43 8.92 -28.38
N LYS A 249 0.11 7.84 -27.67
CA LYS A 249 0.02 6.48 -28.21
C LYS A 249 -1.41 5.95 -28.15
N LYS A 250 -1.76 5.10 -29.13
CA LYS A 250 -3.10 4.48 -29.19
C LYS A 250 -3.25 3.25 -28.29
N LYS A 251 -2.13 2.64 -27.85
CA LYS A 251 -2.09 1.40 -27.06
C LYS A 251 -0.95 1.44 -26.05
N HIS A 252 -1.03 0.60 -25.05
CA HIS A 252 0.07 0.39 -24.11
C HIS A 252 1.26 -0.30 -24.79
N TRP A 253 2.45 0.20 -24.54
CA TRP A 253 3.72 -0.25 -25.12
C TRP A 253 4.10 -1.67 -24.65
N ASP A 254 3.85 -1.97 -23.40
CA ASP A 254 4.12 -3.26 -22.76
C ASP A 254 3.21 -4.36 -23.30
N GLY A 255 1.94 -4.05 -23.57
CA GLY A 255 1.01 -4.97 -24.20
C GLY A 255 1.43 -5.43 -25.59
N VAL A 256 2.32 -4.70 -26.26
CA VAL A 256 2.87 -5.06 -27.55
C VAL A 256 4.17 -5.85 -27.42
N ASN A 257 4.97 -5.55 -26.40
CA ASN A 257 6.34 -6.07 -26.24
C ASN A 257 6.45 -7.18 -25.18
N TYR A 258 5.66 -7.13 -24.11
CA TYR A 258 5.83 -7.98 -22.93
C TYR A 258 4.61 -8.83 -22.55
N ARG A 259 3.49 -8.64 -23.23
CA ARG A 259 2.25 -9.35 -22.91
C ARG A 259 2.43 -10.87 -22.82
N TYR A 260 1.78 -11.49 -21.88
CA TYR A 260 1.81 -12.94 -21.61
C TYR A 260 3.20 -13.48 -21.26
N GLY A 261 4.00 -12.72 -20.54
CA GLY A 261 5.33 -13.15 -20.13
C GLY A 261 6.37 -13.13 -21.26
N ASN A 262 6.07 -12.48 -22.38
CA ASN A 262 7.05 -12.31 -23.45
C ASN A 262 8.17 -11.35 -22.98
N ASN A 263 9.42 -11.76 -23.12
CA ASN A 263 10.59 -10.92 -22.89
C ASN A 263 11.16 -10.43 -24.21
N CYS A 264 10.56 -9.39 -24.77
CA CYS A 264 11.07 -8.82 -26.02
C CYS A 264 12.49 -8.28 -25.82
N GLU A 265 13.40 -8.69 -26.69
CA GLU A 265 14.76 -8.18 -26.69
C GLU A 265 14.77 -6.67 -26.96
N TRP A 266 15.57 -5.92 -26.22
CA TRP A 266 15.61 -4.47 -26.25
C TRP A 266 15.84 -3.85 -27.65
N ARG A 267 16.51 -4.55 -28.57
CA ARG A 267 16.71 -4.12 -29.97
C ARG A 267 15.56 -4.45 -30.91
N LYS A 268 14.56 -5.20 -30.43
CA LYS A 268 13.42 -5.67 -31.22
C LYS A 268 12.10 -5.07 -30.78
N TRP A 269 12.14 -4.02 -29.96
CA TRP A 269 10.93 -3.36 -29.51
C TRP A 269 10.09 -2.85 -30.68
N LYS A 270 8.81 -3.22 -30.63
CA LYS A 270 7.81 -2.74 -31.58
C LYS A 270 7.27 -1.41 -31.09
N GLN A 271 7.27 -0.43 -31.98
CA GLN A 271 6.66 0.87 -31.70
C GLN A 271 5.13 0.75 -31.77
N VAL A 272 4.47 1.44 -30.86
CA VAL A 272 3.02 1.59 -30.87
C VAL A 272 2.65 2.78 -31.75
N GLU A 273 1.53 2.65 -32.47
CA GLU A 273 0.99 3.70 -33.33
C GLU A 273 0.70 4.98 -32.54
N ASP A 274 1.08 6.12 -33.11
CA ASP A 274 0.83 7.43 -32.55
C ASP A 274 -0.64 7.83 -32.68
N ARG A 275 -1.11 8.63 -31.72
CA ARG A 275 -2.38 9.36 -31.87
C ARG A 275 -2.26 10.46 -32.90
N ASP A 276 -3.38 10.85 -33.45
CA ASP A 276 -3.47 12.08 -34.21
C ASP A 276 -3.07 13.28 -33.31
N PRO A 277 -2.28 14.25 -33.83
CA PRO A 277 -1.93 15.43 -33.06
C PRO A 277 -3.13 16.22 -32.50
N ALA A 278 -4.27 16.23 -33.21
CA ALA A 278 -5.49 16.85 -32.71
C ALA A 278 -6.07 16.10 -31.49
N ASP A 279 -6.05 14.75 -31.52
CA ASP A 279 -6.47 13.94 -30.37
C ASP A 279 -5.53 14.13 -29.16
N THR A 280 -4.23 14.27 -29.39
CA THR A 280 -3.24 14.59 -28.35
C THR A 280 -3.52 15.96 -27.72
N ALA A 281 -3.79 16.98 -28.52
CA ALA A 281 -4.13 18.31 -28.02
C ALA A 281 -5.41 18.27 -27.14
N VAL A 282 -6.44 17.56 -27.59
CA VAL A 282 -7.68 17.35 -26.81
C VAL A 282 -7.37 16.60 -25.52
N TYR A 283 -6.48 15.64 -25.53
CA TYR A 283 -6.07 14.89 -24.33
C TYR A 283 -5.51 15.82 -23.25
N TYR A 284 -4.58 16.70 -23.63
CA TYR A 284 -3.98 17.65 -22.68
C TYR A 284 -4.97 18.70 -22.18
N GLU A 285 -5.84 19.23 -23.03
CA GLU A 285 -6.86 20.19 -22.60
C GLU A 285 -7.88 19.55 -21.65
N ARG A 286 -8.23 18.29 -21.86
CA ARG A 286 -9.11 17.57 -20.94
C ARG A 286 -8.45 17.31 -19.59
N LEU A 287 -7.15 16.99 -19.55
CA LEU A 287 -6.43 16.84 -18.30
C LEU A 287 -6.46 18.14 -17.50
N LYS A 288 -6.19 19.28 -18.14
CA LYS A 288 -6.30 20.62 -17.51
C LYS A 288 -7.71 20.86 -16.98
N ALA A 289 -8.73 20.61 -17.81
CA ALA A 289 -10.12 20.80 -17.44
C ALA A 289 -10.53 19.93 -16.25
N PHE A 290 -10.04 18.67 -16.20
CA PHE A 290 -10.29 17.77 -15.09
C PHE A 290 -9.64 18.29 -13.79
N ILE A 291 -8.37 18.65 -13.83
CA ILE A 291 -7.65 19.22 -12.67
C ILE A 291 -8.38 20.46 -12.14
N ARG A 292 -8.76 21.38 -13.02
CA ARG A 292 -9.48 22.59 -12.64
C ARG A 292 -10.85 22.29 -12.04
N ALA A 293 -11.56 21.29 -12.54
CA ALA A 293 -12.85 20.89 -12.01
C ALA A 293 -12.73 20.26 -10.62
N VAL A 294 -11.71 19.43 -10.37
CA VAL A 294 -11.42 18.89 -9.03
C VAL A 294 -11.08 20.03 -8.06
N LYS A 295 -10.22 20.99 -8.46
CA LYS A 295 -9.87 22.17 -7.63
C LYS A 295 -11.07 23.07 -7.33
N ALA A 296 -12.03 23.15 -8.21
CA ALA A 296 -13.21 24.01 -8.04
C ALA A 296 -14.32 23.37 -7.19
N ASP A 297 -14.29 22.07 -6.97
CA ASP A 297 -15.28 21.36 -6.17
C ASP A 297 -14.84 21.30 -4.70
N PRO A 298 -15.57 21.95 -3.76
CA PRO A 298 -15.16 22.03 -2.37
C PRO A 298 -15.17 20.70 -1.62
N ARG A 299 -15.67 19.64 -2.24
CA ARG A 299 -15.63 18.29 -1.68
C ARG A 299 -14.24 17.65 -1.80
N PHE A 300 -13.33 18.25 -2.58
CA PHE A 300 -12.02 17.70 -2.87
C PHE A 300 -10.89 18.60 -2.42
N GLU A 301 -9.83 17.98 -1.94
CA GLU A 301 -8.53 18.59 -1.65
C GLU A 301 -7.44 17.81 -2.42
N ILE A 302 -6.68 18.49 -3.27
CA ILE A 302 -5.58 17.82 -3.98
C ILE A 302 -4.42 17.62 -3.02
N THR A 303 -3.88 16.41 -2.99
CA THR A 303 -2.75 15.99 -2.16
C THR A 303 -1.72 15.22 -2.98
N ASP A 304 -0.59 14.91 -2.38
CA ASP A 304 0.41 13.99 -2.92
C ASP A 304 0.85 12.94 -1.89
N VAL A 305 1.61 11.93 -2.34
CA VAL A 305 2.06 10.83 -1.47
C VAL A 305 2.93 11.34 -0.30
N ALA A 306 3.73 12.39 -0.51
CA ALA A 306 4.58 12.93 0.55
C ALA A 306 3.74 13.61 1.65
N GLU A 307 2.69 14.34 1.28
CA GLU A 307 1.72 14.89 2.23
C GLU A 307 0.95 13.79 2.95
N MET A 308 0.52 12.74 2.23
CA MET A 308 -0.17 11.61 2.83
C MET A 308 0.71 10.94 3.90
N ILE A 309 1.98 10.65 3.60
CA ILE A 309 2.94 10.07 4.55
C ILE A 309 3.08 10.98 5.78
N SER A 310 3.19 12.29 5.59
CA SER A 310 3.37 13.24 6.68
C SER A 310 2.14 13.35 7.60
N SER A 311 0.98 12.92 7.14
CA SER A 311 -0.26 12.94 7.92
C SER A 311 -0.38 11.79 8.92
N PHE A 312 0.47 10.74 8.80
CA PHE A 312 0.43 9.62 9.71
C PHE A 312 0.91 9.98 11.10
N LYS A 313 0.10 9.64 12.10
CA LYS A 313 0.47 9.86 13.49
C LYS A 313 1.56 8.88 13.90
N PRO A 314 2.61 9.34 14.62
CA PRO A 314 3.60 8.47 15.20
C PRO A 314 2.93 7.43 16.10
N ARG A 315 3.47 6.23 16.11
CA ARG A 315 3.00 5.17 17.00
C ARG A 315 3.23 5.56 18.46
N ARG A 316 2.22 5.41 19.28
CA ARG A 316 2.33 5.64 20.72
C ARG A 316 3.14 4.51 21.36
N ILE A 317 3.99 4.87 22.31
CA ILE A 317 4.69 3.93 23.20
C ILE A 317 3.66 3.01 23.88
N ILE A 318 4.00 1.72 23.99
CA ILE A 318 3.23 0.74 24.74
C ILE A 318 3.89 0.59 26.13
N ALA A 319 3.20 0.99 27.17
CA ALA A 319 3.62 0.79 28.55
C ALA A 319 2.89 -0.40 29.18
N SER A 320 3.40 -0.89 30.32
CA SER A 320 2.73 -1.97 31.08
C SER A 320 1.28 -1.63 31.44
N ALA A 321 0.96 -0.34 31.63
CA ALA A 321 -0.41 0.14 31.90
C ALA A 321 -1.37 -0.04 30.70
N ASP A 322 -0.89 -0.20 29.47
CA ASP A 322 -1.71 -0.41 28.28
C ASP A 322 -2.11 -1.89 28.09
N ILE A 323 -1.42 -2.81 28.75
CA ILE A 323 -1.59 -4.27 28.56
C ILE A 323 -3.03 -4.75 28.80
N PRO A 324 -3.77 -4.29 29.84
CA PRO A 324 -5.16 -4.70 30.01
C PRO A 324 -6.05 -4.31 28.81
N ALA A 325 -5.88 -3.09 28.29
CA ALA A 325 -6.64 -2.63 27.13
C ALA A 325 -6.28 -3.40 25.85
N ILE A 326 -4.98 -3.68 25.62
CA ILE A 326 -4.48 -4.50 24.51
C ILE A 326 -5.08 -5.91 24.60
N ARG A 327 -5.00 -6.57 25.77
CA ARG A 327 -5.55 -7.90 25.97
C ARG A 327 -7.06 -7.94 25.72
N ALA A 328 -7.79 -6.97 26.27
CA ALA A 328 -9.23 -6.88 26.05
C ALA A 328 -9.60 -6.70 24.57
N ALA A 329 -8.86 -5.89 23.83
CA ALA A 329 -9.04 -5.70 22.40
C ALA A 329 -8.81 -7.00 21.62
N LEU A 330 -7.69 -7.68 21.86
CA LEU A 330 -7.33 -8.94 21.19
C LEU A 330 -8.25 -10.10 21.56
N MET A 331 -8.77 -10.14 22.80
CA MET A 331 -9.76 -11.13 23.24
C MET A 331 -11.12 -10.93 22.56
N LYS A 332 -11.50 -9.69 22.30
CA LYS A 332 -12.73 -9.34 21.59
C LYS A 332 -12.64 -9.68 20.09
N ASP A 333 -11.54 -9.32 19.47
CA ASP A 333 -11.25 -9.59 18.08
C ASP A 333 -9.73 -9.69 17.88
N PHE A 334 -9.24 -10.88 17.54
CA PHE A 334 -7.82 -11.10 17.30
C PHE A 334 -7.41 -10.48 15.97
N ASN A 335 -7.18 -9.18 15.98
CA ASN A 335 -6.95 -8.31 14.86
C ASN A 335 -6.05 -7.13 15.28
N THR A 336 -5.92 -6.09 14.44
CA THR A 336 -5.22 -4.86 14.81
C THR A 336 -5.87 -4.20 16.03
N ILE A 337 -5.05 -3.56 16.86
CA ILE A 337 -5.50 -2.90 18.08
C ILE A 337 -5.75 -1.44 17.75
N ARG A 338 -7.02 -1.01 17.80
CA ARG A 338 -7.42 0.36 17.43
C ARG A 338 -7.53 1.30 18.65
N THR A 339 -7.68 0.74 19.83
CA THR A 339 -7.90 1.51 21.08
C THR A 339 -6.99 0.96 22.17
N PRO A 340 -6.25 1.75 22.90
CA PRO A 340 -6.26 3.23 22.95
C PRO A 340 -5.41 3.91 21.86
N ALA A 341 -4.73 3.15 21.03
CA ALA A 341 -3.95 3.64 19.89
C ALA A 341 -3.89 2.55 18.81
N SER A 342 -3.55 2.91 17.60
CA SER A 342 -3.37 1.97 16.50
C SER A 342 -2.03 1.24 16.62
N TRP A 343 -2.07 -0.03 17.02
CA TRP A 343 -0.93 -0.95 17.09
C TRP A 343 -1.23 -2.22 16.29
N CYS A 344 -0.20 -2.81 15.71
CA CYS A 344 -0.33 -4.14 15.12
C CYS A 344 -0.17 -5.25 16.20
N VAL A 345 -0.54 -6.48 15.86
CA VAL A 345 -0.39 -7.62 16.77
C VAL A 345 1.09 -7.86 17.12
N ALA A 346 2.00 -7.67 16.14
CA ALA A 346 3.43 -7.80 16.37
C ALA A 346 3.97 -6.74 17.35
N ASP A 347 3.40 -5.53 17.39
CA ASP A 347 3.72 -4.52 18.40
C ASP A 347 3.33 -5.02 19.81
N ALA A 348 2.14 -5.59 19.95
CA ALA A 348 1.69 -6.18 21.22
C ALA A 348 2.57 -7.35 21.66
N PHE A 349 3.00 -8.20 20.70
CA PHE A 349 3.92 -9.30 20.96
C PHE A 349 5.29 -8.79 21.43
N GLN A 350 5.87 -7.81 20.73
CA GLN A 350 7.12 -7.16 21.10
C GLN A 350 7.02 -6.55 22.53
N ALA A 351 5.95 -5.82 22.80
CA ALA A 351 5.72 -5.23 24.12
C ALA A 351 5.63 -6.30 25.20
N ALA A 352 4.85 -7.36 24.99
CA ALA A 352 4.68 -8.43 25.97
C ALA A 352 6.02 -9.14 26.27
N VAL A 353 6.80 -9.47 25.24
CA VAL A 353 8.11 -10.11 25.41
C VAL A 353 9.08 -9.20 26.18
N ARG A 354 9.15 -7.91 25.85
CA ARG A 354 10.03 -6.94 26.50
C ARG A 354 9.66 -6.69 27.95
N ILE A 355 8.37 -6.55 28.24
CA ILE A 355 7.88 -6.38 29.62
C ILE A 355 8.19 -7.63 30.46
N LEU A 356 8.01 -8.84 29.91
CA LEU A 356 8.43 -10.08 30.60
C LEU A 356 9.95 -10.14 30.87
N ARG A 357 10.77 -9.50 30.06
CA ARG A 357 12.22 -9.32 30.27
C ARG A 357 12.55 -8.26 31.33
N GLY A 358 11.56 -7.50 31.80
CA GLY A 358 11.71 -6.45 32.81
C GLY A 358 11.82 -5.03 32.25
N GLU A 359 11.63 -4.83 30.95
CA GLU A 359 11.50 -3.50 30.36
C GLU A 359 10.16 -2.89 30.81
N ARG A 360 10.10 -1.56 30.94
CA ARG A 360 8.88 -0.86 31.42
C ARG A 360 7.94 -0.46 30.30
N GLU A 361 8.51 -0.27 29.13
CA GLU A 361 7.81 0.25 27.95
C GLU A 361 8.48 -0.26 26.67
N TYR A 362 7.73 -0.18 25.57
CA TYR A 362 8.18 -0.48 24.23
C TYR A 362 7.82 0.68 23.32
N ASP A 363 8.81 1.21 22.61
CA ASP A 363 8.61 2.26 21.60
C ASP A 363 8.54 1.65 20.20
N PRO A 364 7.33 1.48 19.65
CA PRO A 364 7.16 0.93 18.30
C PRO A 364 7.79 1.79 17.21
N SER A 365 8.01 3.08 17.48
CA SER A 365 8.59 4.00 16.48
C SER A 365 10.08 3.75 16.22
N LYS A 366 10.73 2.95 17.04
CA LYS A 366 12.18 2.66 16.98
C LYS A 366 12.52 1.23 16.58
N VAL A 367 11.51 0.39 16.34
CA VAL A 367 11.73 -1.04 16.15
C VAL A 367 10.98 -1.55 14.93
N LYS A 368 11.69 -2.24 14.05
CA LYS A 368 11.08 -3.01 12.96
C LYS A 368 10.39 -4.24 13.54
N VAL A 369 9.11 -4.46 13.20
CA VAL A 369 8.39 -5.69 13.55
C VAL A 369 8.31 -6.61 12.34
N PHE A 370 8.24 -7.90 12.60
CA PHE A 370 8.20 -8.94 11.60
C PHE A 370 6.96 -9.83 11.81
N GLY A 371 6.44 -10.38 10.73
CA GLY A 371 5.50 -11.48 10.77
C GLY A 371 6.22 -12.82 10.85
N PHE A 372 5.76 -13.79 10.05
CA PHE A 372 6.27 -15.15 10.05
C PHE A 372 6.85 -15.53 8.69
N LEU A 373 7.80 -16.48 8.67
CA LEU A 373 8.22 -17.17 7.44
C LEU A 373 7.49 -18.51 7.26
N GLU A 374 7.05 -19.12 8.35
CA GLU A 374 6.31 -20.38 8.37
C GLU A 374 4.99 -20.18 9.12
N ARG A 375 3.99 -20.95 8.74
CA ARG A 375 2.69 -20.89 9.40
C ARG A 375 2.80 -21.26 10.88
N PRO A 376 2.39 -20.36 11.80
CA PRO A 376 2.48 -20.63 13.22
C PRO A 376 1.52 -21.75 13.64
N ARG A 377 1.96 -22.54 14.63
CA ARG A 377 1.26 -23.71 15.14
C ARG A 377 0.92 -23.54 16.62
N GLY A 378 -0.35 -23.57 16.94
CA GLY A 378 -0.88 -23.49 18.31
C GLY A 378 -0.97 -24.83 19.01
N VAL A 379 -1.29 -24.76 20.31
CA VAL A 379 -1.59 -25.98 21.09
C VAL A 379 -2.85 -26.67 20.54
N LYS A 380 -2.86 -28.01 20.59
CA LYS A 380 -4.00 -28.83 20.12
C LYS A 380 -5.03 -29.07 21.22
N SER A 381 -4.66 -28.94 22.48
CA SER A 381 -5.51 -29.10 23.64
C SER A 381 -5.11 -28.14 24.75
N GLU A 382 -6.01 -27.89 25.70
CA GLU A 382 -5.74 -27.07 26.86
C GLU A 382 -4.49 -27.56 27.60
N THR A 383 -3.64 -26.62 27.97
CA THR A 383 -2.44 -26.85 28.77
C THR A 383 -2.22 -25.68 29.72
N SER A 384 -1.32 -25.83 30.70
CA SER A 384 -0.93 -24.73 31.59
C SER A 384 0.54 -24.46 31.48
N VAL A 385 0.92 -23.18 31.58
CA VAL A 385 2.31 -22.71 31.60
C VAL A 385 2.53 -21.82 32.81
N SER A 386 3.72 -21.88 33.38
CA SER A 386 4.08 -21.01 34.52
C SER A 386 4.56 -19.64 34.03
N ALA A 387 4.37 -18.61 34.84
CA ALA A 387 4.89 -17.28 34.58
C ALA A 387 6.43 -17.29 34.49
N ALA A 388 7.09 -18.14 35.28
CA ALA A 388 8.55 -18.31 35.25
C ALA A 388 9.02 -18.86 33.90
N ASP A 389 8.33 -19.88 33.37
CA ASP A 389 8.66 -20.47 32.07
C ASP A 389 8.41 -19.50 30.92
N LEU A 390 7.30 -18.72 30.99
CA LEU A 390 7.02 -17.66 30.00
C LEU A 390 8.12 -16.60 30.00
N LYS A 391 8.58 -16.18 31.17
CA LYS A 391 9.69 -15.22 31.33
C LYS A 391 11.00 -15.77 30.77
N ALA A 392 11.30 -17.03 31.06
CA ALA A 392 12.47 -17.70 30.53
C ALA A 392 12.43 -17.85 29.00
N ALA A 393 11.25 -18.18 28.44
CA ALA A 393 11.04 -18.25 27.00
C ALA A 393 11.15 -16.87 26.36
N ALA A 394 10.54 -15.83 26.93
CA ALA A 394 10.68 -14.45 26.48
C ALA A 394 12.18 -14.05 26.34
N GLY A 395 13.02 -14.43 27.31
CA GLY A 395 14.47 -14.17 27.25
C GLY A 395 15.20 -14.76 26.04
N LYS A 396 14.62 -15.77 25.38
CA LYS A 396 15.22 -16.50 24.26
C LYS A 396 14.67 -16.11 22.90
N ILE A 397 13.54 -15.39 22.82
CA ILE A 397 12.94 -14.98 21.56
C ILE A 397 13.80 -13.90 20.92
N ASP A 398 14.25 -14.13 19.69
CA ASP A 398 14.87 -13.08 18.88
C ASP A 398 13.77 -12.18 18.29
N LEU A 399 13.80 -10.90 18.65
CA LEU A 399 12.84 -9.90 18.20
C LEU A 399 13.33 -9.08 17.00
N SER A 400 14.56 -9.33 16.53
CA SER A 400 15.17 -8.62 15.40
C SER A 400 14.92 -9.30 14.04
N THR A 401 14.19 -10.40 14.03
CA THR A 401 13.88 -11.20 12.84
C THR A 401 12.44 -11.70 12.86
N PHE A 402 12.08 -12.48 11.85
CA PHE A 402 10.78 -13.13 11.77
C PHE A 402 10.44 -13.94 13.02
N LEU A 403 9.16 -13.88 13.40
CA LEU A 403 8.70 -14.58 14.58
C LEU A 403 8.75 -16.10 14.39
N PRO A 404 9.11 -16.86 15.44
CA PRO A 404 9.14 -18.31 15.36
C PRO A 404 7.73 -18.90 15.21
N PRO A 405 7.55 -20.00 14.46
CA PRO A 405 6.25 -20.64 14.29
C PRO A 405 5.75 -21.33 15.57
N GLU A 406 6.66 -21.65 16.50
CA GLU A 406 6.39 -22.23 17.81
C GLU A 406 7.42 -21.73 18.83
N ILE A 407 7.02 -21.66 20.09
CA ILE A 407 7.84 -21.19 21.20
C ILE A 407 7.89 -22.27 22.28
N ASN A 408 9.10 -22.64 22.71
CA ASN A 408 9.27 -23.58 23.82
C ASN A 408 9.12 -22.86 25.16
N VAL A 409 8.08 -23.22 25.92
CA VAL A 409 7.77 -22.69 27.25
C VAL A 409 7.79 -23.84 28.25
N GLY A 410 8.84 -23.95 29.06
CA GLY A 410 8.97 -25.02 30.07
C GLY A 410 8.94 -26.43 29.50
N GLY A 411 9.51 -26.65 28.30
CA GLY A 411 9.50 -27.93 27.60
C GLY A 411 8.27 -28.20 26.73
N ARG A 412 7.30 -27.27 26.69
CA ARG A 412 6.10 -27.37 25.87
C ARG A 412 6.19 -26.42 24.67
N MET A 413 5.90 -26.95 23.48
CA MET A 413 5.78 -26.12 22.29
C MET A 413 4.37 -25.50 22.24
N ILE A 414 4.32 -24.18 22.23
CA ILE A 414 3.07 -23.40 22.08
C ILE A 414 3.19 -22.44 20.90
N GLY A 415 2.08 -22.01 20.35
CA GLY A 415 2.09 -21.05 19.27
C GLY A 415 2.40 -19.63 19.73
N PRO A 416 2.81 -18.74 18.81
CA PRO A 416 3.09 -17.34 19.15
C PRO A 416 1.84 -16.59 19.66
N ALA A 417 0.64 -16.87 19.15
CA ALA A 417 -0.59 -16.30 19.70
C ALA A 417 -0.88 -16.86 21.10
N ASP A 418 -0.65 -18.16 21.31
CA ASP A 418 -0.79 -18.77 22.62
C ASP A 418 0.14 -18.11 23.65
N PHE A 419 1.40 -17.88 23.25
CA PHE A 419 2.39 -17.17 24.05
C PHE A 419 1.93 -15.73 24.34
N LEU A 420 1.50 -14.98 23.30
CA LEU A 420 1.05 -13.60 23.45
C LEU A 420 -0.05 -13.48 24.49
N PHE A 421 -1.12 -14.26 24.35
CA PHE A 421 -2.25 -14.18 25.27
C PHE A 421 -1.90 -14.60 26.70
N ALA A 422 -1.06 -15.64 26.85
CA ALA A 422 -0.55 -16.04 28.16
C ALA A 422 0.35 -14.97 28.80
N ALA A 423 1.21 -14.34 28.01
CA ALA A 423 2.09 -13.26 28.46
C ALA A 423 1.28 -12.03 28.91
N LEU A 424 0.30 -11.60 28.11
CA LEU A 424 -0.58 -10.48 28.44
C LEU A 424 -1.36 -10.75 29.75
N GLU A 425 -1.86 -11.98 29.95
CA GLU A 425 -2.54 -12.37 31.17
C GLU A 425 -1.63 -12.34 32.40
N VAL A 426 -0.43 -12.89 32.31
CA VAL A 426 0.55 -12.84 33.42
C VAL A 426 0.93 -11.41 33.75
N ILE A 427 1.16 -10.54 32.76
CA ILE A 427 1.51 -9.13 32.97
C ILE A 427 0.37 -8.38 33.64
N GLU A 428 -0.88 -8.58 33.21
CA GLU A 428 -2.06 -7.91 33.74
C GLU A 428 -2.38 -8.35 35.16
N THR A 429 -2.38 -9.67 35.41
CA THR A 429 -2.93 -10.25 36.66
C THR A 429 -1.89 -10.57 37.72
N GLY A 430 -0.61 -10.66 37.32
CA GLY A 430 0.45 -11.17 38.22
C GLY A 430 0.34 -12.67 38.51
N SER A 431 -0.46 -13.42 37.76
CA SER A 431 -0.69 -14.85 37.99
C SER A 431 0.61 -15.65 37.83
N THR A 432 0.83 -16.63 38.69
CA THR A 432 2.01 -17.50 38.66
C THR A 432 1.89 -18.62 37.63
N SER A 433 0.67 -18.92 37.15
CA SER A 433 0.38 -19.89 36.11
C SER A 433 -0.87 -19.47 35.36
N VAL A 434 -0.90 -19.73 34.06
CA VAL A 434 -2.01 -19.42 33.17
C VAL A 434 -2.37 -20.62 32.29
N LYS A 435 -3.65 -20.69 31.90
CA LYS A 435 -4.16 -21.68 30.97
C LYS A 435 -3.97 -21.22 29.55
N VAL A 436 -3.44 -22.08 28.72
CA VAL A 436 -3.31 -21.90 27.27
C VAL A 436 -4.34 -22.81 26.59
N VAL A 437 -5.24 -22.20 25.86
CA VAL A 437 -6.29 -22.91 25.11
C VAL A 437 -6.07 -22.82 23.61
N PRO A 438 -6.46 -23.84 22.82
CA PRO A 438 -6.34 -23.80 21.37
C PRO A 438 -6.98 -22.55 20.76
N ARG A 439 -6.26 -21.88 19.86
CA ARG A 439 -6.72 -20.67 19.16
C ARG A 439 -6.12 -20.52 17.76
N GLU A 440 -6.78 -19.69 16.96
CA GLU A 440 -6.21 -19.23 15.68
C GLU A 440 -4.90 -18.45 15.95
N GLN A 441 -3.87 -18.73 15.15
CA GLN A 441 -2.55 -18.17 15.39
C GLN A 441 -2.29 -16.90 14.57
N LEU A 442 -2.96 -16.69 13.43
CA LEU A 442 -2.76 -15.52 12.58
C LEU A 442 -3.78 -14.40 12.82
N GLY A 443 -4.90 -14.70 13.48
CA GLY A 443 -5.98 -13.75 13.72
C GLY A 443 -7.07 -13.78 12.65
N SER A 444 -8.15 -13.04 12.89
CA SER A 444 -9.34 -13.05 12.02
C SER A 444 -9.22 -12.13 10.81
N PHE A 445 -8.60 -10.96 10.95
CA PHE A 445 -8.39 -9.93 9.92
C PHE A 445 -9.50 -9.84 8.85
N LYS A 446 -10.74 -9.78 9.30
CA LYS A 446 -11.94 -9.75 8.44
C LYS A 446 -11.97 -8.54 7.50
N GLU A 447 -11.30 -7.46 7.88
CA GLU A 447 -11.13 -6.23 7.09
C GLU A 447 -10.16 -6.43 5.92
N VAL A 448 -9.42 -7.54 5.90
CA VAL A 448 -8.54 -7.94 4.78
C VAL A 448 -9.11 -9.20 4.13
N PRO A 449 -10.32 -9.14 3.54
CA PRO A 449 -11.10 -10.33 3.19
C PRO A 449 -10.54 -11.12 2.01
N THR A 450 -9.48 -10.64 1.37
CA THR A 450 -9.20 -11.08 -0.01
C THR A 450 -7.82 -11.65 -0.25
N ILE A 451 -7.03 -11.94 0.81
CA ILE A 451 -5.79 -12.72 0.66
C ILE A 451 -6.04 -14.05 -0.07
N GLU A 452 -7.23 -14.63 0.10
CA GLU A 452 -7.62 -15.89 -0.56
C GLU A 452 -7.92 -15.73 -2.06
N PHE A 453 -8.14 -14.52 -2.51
CA PHE A 453 -8.56 -14.21 -3.88
C PHE A 453 -7.51 -13.42 -4.68
N MET A 454 -6.27 -13.36 -4.21
CA MET A 454 -5.18 -12.78 -4.99
C MET A 454 -5.00 -13.54 -6.30
N ASN A 455 -5.56 -12.99 -7.34
CA ASN A 455 -5.23 -13.44 -8.68
C ASN A 455 -4.09 -12.56 -9.20
N ILE A 456 -2.86 -12.86 -8.76
CA ILE A 456 -1.64 -12.20 -9.23
C ILE A 456 -1.36 -12.60 -10.68
N SER A 457 -1.90 -13.72 -11.14
CA SER A 457 -1.78 -14.15 -12.53
C SER A 457 -2.57 -13.24 -13.47
N ASN A 458 -2.07 -12.03 -13.64
CA ASN A 458 -2.58 -11.14 -14.66
C ASN A 458 -1.97 -11.51 -16.00
N SER A 459 -2.80 -11.98 -16.94
CA SER A 459 -2.36 -12.31 -18.30
C SER A 459 -1.75 -11.13 -19.07
N TRP A 460 -1.83 -9.93 -18.55
CA TRP A 460 -1.17 -8.75 -19.11
C TRP A 460 0.34 -8.77 -18.83
N VAL A 461 0.72 -8.98 -17.58
CA VAL A 461 2.11 -8.97 -17.13
C VAL A 461 2.71 -10.37 -17.13
N HIS A 462 2.03 -11.38 -16.56
CA HIS A 462 2.56 -12.72 -16.38
C HIS A 462 2.19 -13.68 -17.51
N THR A 463 2.88 -14.81 -17.59
CA THR A 463 2.47 -15.92 -18.43
C THR A 463 1.10 -16.45 -18.01
N LYS A 464 0.41 -17.10 -18.92
CA LYS A 464 -0.91 -17.74 -18.58
C LYS A 464 -0.76 -18.87 -17.58
N GLU A 465 0.42 -19.44 -17.53
CA GLU A 465 0.80 -20.57 -16.68
C GLU A 465 1.27 -20.11 -15.29
N PHE A 466 1.58 -18.81 -15.11
CA PHE A 466 2.00 -18.29 -13.81
C PHE A 466 0.89 -18.49 -12.79
N LYS A 467 1.22 -19.21 -11.74
CA LYS A 467 0.35 -19.45 -10.58
C LYS A 467 1.11 -19.05 -9.34
N ASP A 468 0.50 -18.21 -8.56
CA ASP A 468 0.96 -17.90 -7.22
C ASP A 468 1.10 -19.17 -6.37
N GLN A 469 2.31 -19.45 -5.91
CA GLN A 469 2.60 -20.57 -5.02
C GLN A 469 2.90 -20.11 -3.59
N TYR A 470 3.55 -18.96 -3.44
CA TYR A 470 4.07 -18.47 -2.15
C TYR A 470 3.64 -17.04 -1.82
N LEU A 471 3.26 -16.22 -2.78
CA LEU A 471 2.99 -14.79 -2.57
C LEU A 471 1.84 -14.56 -1.61
N SER A 472 0.70 -15.23 -1.85
CA SER A 472 -0.50 -15.08 -1.02
C SER A 472 -0.26 -15.59 0.41
N GLU A 473 0.43 -16.71 0.56
CA GLU A 473 0.76 -17.23 1.89
C GLU A 473 1.73 -16.32 2.63
N ARG A 474 2.75 -15.79 1.96
CA ARG A 474 3.67 -14.82 2.57
C ARG A 474 2.99 -13.55 3.03
N LEU A 475 2.05 -13.03 2.24
CA LEU A 475 1.25 -11.89 2.66
C LEU A 475 0.40 -12.22 3.89
N ARG A 476 -0.22 -13.39 3.92
CA ARG A 476 -0.98 -13.87 5.09
C ARG A 476 -0.10 -13.98 6.33
N LEU A 477 1.13 -14.44 6.17
CA LEU A 477 2.11 -14.54 7.26
C LEU A 477 2.57 -13.19 7.79
N GLN A 478 2.33 -12.08 7.07
CA GLN A 478 2.62 -10.71 7.52
C GLN A 478 1.42 -10.01 8.21
N LEU A 479 0.29 -10.67 8.38
CA LEU A 479 -0.92 -10.04 8.98
C LEU A 479 -0.65 -9.43 10.36
N TRP A 480 0.24 -10.00 11.16
CA TRP A 480 0.57 -9.45 12.46
C TRP A 480 1.27 -8.07 12.39
N THR A 481 1.87 -7.74 11.26
CA THR A 481 2.50 -6.42 11.06
C THR A 481 1.52 -5.37 10.53
N LEU A 482 0.27 -5.77 10.22
CA LEU A 482 -0.73 -4.90 9.63
C LEU A 482 -1.39 -4.01 10.69
N ARG A 483 -1.45 -2.73 10.41
CA ARG A 483 -2.22 -1.75 11.18
C ARG A 483 -3.35 -1.19 10.34
N ILE A 484 -4.49 -1.02 10.98
CA ILE A 484 -5.69 -0.44 10.42
C ILE A 484 -6.12 0.68 11.37
N GLU A 485 -6.26 1.90 10.88
CA GLU A 485 -6.77 3.02 11.68
C GLU A 485 -8.27 2.90 12.00
#